data_9622c82e612ce6db9e423e38c9493905
#
_entry.id   9622c82e612ce6db9e423e38c9493905
#
_cell.length_a   1.000
_cell.length_b   1.000
_cell.length_c   1.000
_cell.angle_alpha   90.00
_cell.angle_beta   90.00
_cell.angle_gamma   90.00
#
_symmetry.space_group_name_H-M   'P 1'
#
loop_
_entity.id
_entity.type
_entity.pdbx_description
1 polymer ?
#
loop_
_entity_poly.entity_id
_entity_poly.type
_entity_poly.pdbx_seq_one_letter_code
_entity_poly.pdbx_strand_id
1 'polypeptide(L)'
;MCDCLPETRINPSQAKALREKYNPLIEEYGLNPVTIPARPSTFCDKKRSEEITEELMQSEAELLVLLGDIPIEQYLKKVADVPYSTLGEYVDLYGYGNPTETIICGKNIKVLPLAHPRQIGALGAHSERWNLAHKEWEKETGV
;
A
#
# COMPACT_ATOMS: atom_id res chain seq x y z
N MET A 1 8.15 -7.42 -6.90
CA MET A 1 7.11 -6.65 -6.18
C MET A 1 6.86 -7.26 -4.81
N CYS A 2 6.82 -6.44 -3.78
CA CYS A 2 6.60 -6.89 -2.40
C CYS A 2 5.29 -6.33 -1.87
N ASP A 3 4.46 -7.14 -1.29
CA ASP A 3 3.23 -6.72 -0.65
C ASP A 3 3.42 -6.64 0.87
N CYS A 4 2.91 -5.57 1.48
CA CYS A 4 2.88 -5.45 2.92
C CYS A 4 2.05 -6.55 3.57
N LEU A 5 1.02 -7.02 2.88
CA LEU A 5 0.21 -8.17 3.26
C LEU A 5 0.32 -9.26 2.19
N PRO A 6 1.06 -10.36 2.43
CA PRO A 6 1.39 -11.35 1.40
C PRO A 6 0.23 -12.26 0.98
N GLU A 7 -0.88 -12.29 1.74
CA GLU A 7 -2.05 -13.09 1.46
C GLU A 7 -3.21 -12.22 0.98
N THR A 8 -4.05 -12.78 0.11
CA THR A 8 -5.29 -12.11 -0.30
C THR A 8 -6.24 -12.01 0.87
N ARG A 9 -6.58 -10.77 1.25
CA ARG A 9 -7.48 -10.48 2.34
C ARG A 9 -8.44 -9.37 1.94
N ILE A 10 -9.61 -9.36 2.55
CA ILE A 10 -10.61 -8.33 2.31
C ILE A 10 -10.58 -7.27 3.40
N ASN A 11 -11.08 -6.08 3.08
CA ASN A 11 -11.24 -4.98 4.02
C ASN A 11 -12.16 -5.41 5.18
N PRO A 12 -11.89 -5.02 6.44
CA PRO A 12 -12.75 -5.36 7.58
C PRO A 12 -14.23 -4.98 7.42
N SER A 13 -14.53 -3.86 6.77
CA SER A 13 -15.93 -3.46 6.49
C SER A 13 -16.59 -4.40 5.49
N GLN A 14 -15.89 -4.87 4.48
CA GLN A 14 -16.38 -5.86 3.53
C GLN A 14 -16.58 -7.22 4.19
N ALA A 15 -15.68 -7.64 5.07
CA ALA A 15 -15.82 -8.87 5.84
C ALA A 15 -17.06 -8.84 6.73
N LYS A 16 -17.31 -7.71 7.40
CA LYS A 16 -18.51 -7.49 8.21
C LYS A 16 -19.79 -7.60 7.36
N ALA A 17 -19.83 -6.93 6.21
CA ALA A 17 -20.95 -6.96 5.30
C ALA A 17 -21.25 -8.37 4.80
N LEU A 18 -20.24 -9.16 4.46
CA LEU A 18 -20.38 -10.54 4.05
C LEU A 18 -20.91 -11.43 5.19
N ARG A 19 -20.41 -11.27 6.41
CA ARG A 19 -20.91 -11.99 7.58
C ARG A 19 -22.39 -11.68 7.85
N GLU A 20 -22.78 -10.41 7.83
CA GLU A 20 -24.18 -9.99 8.03
C GLU A 20 -25.11 -10.57 6.97
N LYS A 21 -24.62 -10.72 5.73
CA LYS A 21 -25.39 -11.32 4.63
C LYS A 21 -25.55 -12.83 4.77
N TYR A 22 -24.52 -13.56 5.17
CA TYR A 22 -24.50 -15.02 5.14
C TYR A 22 -24.81 -15.71 6.47
N ASN A 23 -24.56 -15.07 7.61
CA ASN A 23 -24.88 -15.67 8.92
C ASN A 23 -26.34 -16.11 9.07
N PRO A 24 -27.35 -15.32 8.65
CA PRO A 24 -28.76 -15.78 8.71
C PRO A 24 -29.01 -17.03 7.86
N LEU A 25 -28.34 -17.15 6.70
CA LEU A 25 -28.46 -18.34 5.83
C LEU A 25 -27.79 -19.57 6.45
N ILE A 26 -26.70 -19.39 7.16
CA ILE A 26 -26.00 -20.47 7.88
C ILE A 26 -26.91 -21.04 8.97
N GLU A 27 -27.56 -20.19 9.74
CA GLU A 27 -28.52 -20.61 10.77
C GLU A 27 -29.74 -21.30 10.18
N GLU A 28 -30.34 -20.70 9.13
CA GLU A 28 -31.55 -21.22 8.48
C GLU A 28 -31.34 -22.60 7.84
N TYR A 29 -30.21 -22.81 7.17
CA TYR A 29 -29.89 -24.04 6.43
C TYR A 29 -28.97 -25.00 7.18
N GLY A 30 -28.57 -24.71 8.39
CA GLY A 30 -27.68 -25.55 9.18
C GLY A 30 -26.29 -25.75 8.55
N LEU A 31 -25.76 -24.74 7.86
CA LEU A 31 -24.48 -24.78 7.19
C LEU A 31 -23.30 -24.63 8.18
N ASN A 32 -22.13 -25.10 7.79
CA ASN A 32 -20.94 -24.88 8.59
C ASN A 32 -20.53 -23.38 8.56
N PRO A 33 -20.09 -22.80 9.69
CA PRO A 33 -19.56 -21.44 9.72
C PRO A 33 -18.39 -21.28 8.76
N VAL A 34 -18.34 -20.14 8.08
CA VAL A 34 -17.25 -19.79 7.15
C VAL A 34 -16.41 -18.69 7.76
N THR A 35 -15.09 -18.90 7.78
CA THR A 35 -14.14 -17.86 8.17
C THR A 35 -13.82 -16.99 6.96
N ILE A 36 -14.06 -15.68 7.09
CA ILE A 36 -13.74 -14.69 6.06
C ILE A 36 -12.43 -14.01 6.45
N PRO A 37 -11.34 -14.18 5.68
CA PRO A 37 -10.07 -13.56 6.02
C PRO A 37 -10.13 -12.05 5.78
N ALA A 38 -10.14 -11.28 6.87
CA ALA A 38 -10.11 -9.82 6.82
C ALA A 38 -8.70 -9.28 7.06
N ARG A 39 -8.39 -8.14 6.44
CA ARG A 39 -7.13 -7.43 6.67
C ARG A 39 -7.14 -6.85 8.10
N PRO A 40 -6.13 -7.16 8.94
CA PRO A 40 -5.97 -6.52 10.25
C PRO A 40 -5.65 -5.02 10.09
N SER A 41 -5.88 -4.24 11.15
CA SER A 41 -5.57 -2.80 11.16
C SER A 41 -4.07 -2.52 11.01
N THR A 42 -3.23 -3.37 11.58
CA THR A 42 -1.77 -3.33 11.42
C THR A 42 -1.32 -4.67 10.86
N PHE A 43 -0.93 -4.71 9.60
CA PHE A 43 -0.64 -5.95 8.89
C PHE A 43 0.80 -6.10 8.39
N CYS A 44 1.54 -5.00 8.27
CA CYS A 44 2.97 -5.06 8.01
C CYS A 44 3.72 -5.02 9.35
N ASP A 45 3.77 -6.16 10.04
CA ASP A 45 4.43 -6.29 11.32
C ASP A 45 5.97 -6.28 11.18
N LYS A 46 6.66 -6.43 12.32
CA LYS A 46 8.13 -6.45 12.33
C LYS A 46 8.70 -7.55 11.44
N LYS A 47 8.14 -8.76 11.49
CA LYS A 47 8.58 -9.88 10.67
C LYS A 47 8.42 -9.59 9.17
N ARG A 48 7.25 -9.07 8.76
CA ARG A 48 7.02 -8.72 7.35
C ARG A 48 7.89 -7.57 6.89
N SER A 49 8.12 -6.57 7.73
CA SER A 49 9.04 -5.46 7.43
C SER A 49 10.47 -5.94 7.22
N GLU A 50 10.94 -6.89 8.04
CA GLU A 50 12.26 -7.51 7.89
C GLU A 50 12.37 -8.32 6.60
N GLU A 51 11.34 -9.10 6.24
CA GLU A 51 11.27 -9.86 4.97
C GLU A 51 11.35 -8.93 3.75
N ILE A 52 10.61 -7.85 3.73
CA ILE A 52 10.63 -6.86 2.64
C ILE A 52 12.01 -6.20 2.54
N THR A 53 12.58 -5.81 3.67
CA THR A 53 13.92 -5.20 3.71
C THR A 53 14.97 -6.17 3.18
N GLU A 54 14.90 -7.44 3.55
CA GLU A 54 15.81 -8.47 3.05
C GLU A 54 15.70 -8.64 1.53
N GLU A 55 14.48 -8.73 0.99
CA GLU A 55 14.27 -8.77 -0.47
C GLU A 55 14.83 -7.53 -1.16
N LEU A 56 14.62 -6.35 -0.57
CA LEU A 56 15.14 -5.09 -1.10
C LEU A 56 16.67 -5.08 -1.15
N MET A 57 17.33 -5.55 -0.10
CA MET A 57 18.80 -5.62 -0.05
C MET A 57 19.35 -6.66 -1.03
N GLN A 58 18.73 -7.82 -1.14
CA GLN A 58 19.15 -8.89 -2.06
C GLN A 58 18.97 -8.51 -3.53
N SER A 59 17.93 -7.72 -3.85
CA SER A 59 17.67 -7.26 -5.22
C SER A 59 18.65 -6.20 -5.72
N GLU A 60 19.47 -5.62 -4.85
CA GLU A 60 20.36 -4.51 -5.16
C GLU A 60 19.64 -3.29 -5.78
N ALA A 61 18.35 -3.13 -5.48
CA ALA A 61 17.54 -2.05 -6.00
C ALA A 61 18.03 -0.69 -5.51
N GLU A 62 18.06 0.28 -6.39
CA GLU A 62 18.40 1.67 -6.09
C GLU A 62 17.16 2.57 -5.95
N LEU A 63 16.04 2.12 -6.44
CA LEU A 63 14.76 2.82 -6.40
C LEU A 63 13.67 1.94 -5.81
N LEU A 64 12.98 2.46 -4.79
CA LEU A 64 11.81 1.85 -4.17
C LEU A 64 10.57 2.66 -4.55
N VAL A 65 9.67 2.05 -5.32
CA VAL A 65 8.37 2.64 -5.66
C VAL A 65 7.33 2.18 -4.64
N LEU A 66 6.58 3.13 -4.10
CA LEU A 66 5.55 2.90 -3.10
C LEU A 66 4.20 3.32 -3.67
N LEU A 67 3.25 2.40 -3.73
CA LEU A 67 1.93 2.65 -4.32
C LEU A 67 0.88 2.95 -3.25
N GLY A 68 0.48 4.21 -3.12
CA GLY A 68 -0.52 4.70 -2.17
C GLY A 68 0.05 4.95 -0.77
N ASP A 69 -0.86 5.13 0.19
CA ASP A 69 -0.50 5.49 1.57
C ASP A 69 0.02 4.30 2.39
N ILE A 70 -0.54 3.13 2.15
CA ILE A 70 -0.28 1.93 2.97
C ILE A 70 1.20 1.54 3.04
N PRO A 71 1.95 1.44 1.93
CA PRO A 71 3.36 1.13 1.99
C PRO A 71 4.20 2.17 2.74
N ILE A 72 3.80 3.43 2.70
CA ILE A 72 4.47 4.50 3.43
C ILE A 72 4.22 4.33 4.93
N GLU A 73 2.96 4.24 5.34
CA GLU A 73 2.54 4.14 6.73
C GLU A 73 2.99 2.81 7.37
N GLN A 74 2.78 1.70 6.68
CA GLN A 74 3.01 0.36 7.24
C GLN A 74 4.46 -0.13 7.12
N TYR A 75 5.21 0.35 6.16
CA TYR A 75 6.58 -0.10 5.93
C TYR A 75 7.62 1.03 6.05
N LEU A 76 7.62 1.99 5.15
CA LEU A 76 8.68 3.00 5.08
C LEU A 76 8.86 3.79 6.38
N LYS A 77 7.78 4.19 7.00
CA LYS A 77 7.79 4.91 8.28
C LYS A 77 8.44 4.11 9.42
N LYS A 78 8.39 2.78 9.34
CA LYS A 78 8.98 1.87 10.33
C LYS A 78 10.47 1.62 10.12
N VAL A 79 10.93 1.60 8.87
CA VAL A 79 12.30 1.23 8.52
C VAL A 79 13.20 2.40 8.20
N ALA A 80 12.64 3.59 7.98
CA ALA A 80 13.35 4.81 7.65
C ALA A 80 12.84 5.99 8.47
N ASP A 81 13.72 6.95 8.75
CA ASP A 81 13.34 8.20 9.41
C ASP A 81 12.88 9.21 8.35
N VAL A 82 11.58 9.19 8.07
CA VAL A 82 10.95 10.07 7.08
C VAL A 82 9.88 10.95 7.73
N PRO A 83 9.73 12.22 7.29
CA PRO A 83 8.81 13.18 7.91
C PRO A 83 7.37 13.08 7.37
N TYR A 84 7.03 12.03 6.65
CA TYR A 84 5.71 11.83 6.06
C TYR A 84 5.19 10.43 6.32
N SER A 85 3.87 10.27 6.39
CA SER A 85 3.18 8.99 6.58
C SER A 85 2.20 8.66 5.45
N THR A 86 1.88 9.64 4.61
CA THR A 86 0.92 9.50 3.50
C THR A 86 1.49 10.08 2.20
N LEU A 87 0.90 9.69 1.08
CA LEU A 87 1.23 10.25 -0.22
C LEU A 87 0.98 11.77 -0.26
N GLY A 88 -0.11 12.24 0.35
CA GLY A 88 -0.43 13.66 0.43
C GLY A 88 0.64 14.46 1.14
N GLU A 89 1.13 13.99 2.27
CA GLU A 89 2.22 14.62 3.02
C GLU A 89 3.52 14.65 2.20
N TYR A 90 3.84 13.56 1.51
CA TYR A 90 5.01 13.51 0.63
C TYR A 90 4.93 14.53 -0.50
N VAL A 91 3.78 14.61 -1.17
CA VAL A 91 3.57 15.54 -2.28
C VAL A 91 3.63 17.01 -1.82
N ASP A 92 3.12 17.30 -0.63
CA ASP A 92 3.21 18.64 -0.05
C ASP A 92 4.66 19.06 0.23
N LEU A 93 5.54 18.12 0.54
CA LEU A 93 6.96 18.38 0.79
C LEU A 93 7.82 18.41 -0.48
N TYR A 94 7.59 17.49 -1.42
CA TYR A 94 8.51 17.23 -2.52
C TYR A 94 7.87 17.30 -3.92
N GLY A 95 6.56 17.34 -4.02
CA GLY A 95 5.83 17.24 -5.28
C GLY A 95 5.57 15.81 -5.72
N TYR A 96 4.61 15.63 -6.62
CA TYR A 96 4.27 14.33 -7.17
C TYR A 96 5.29 13.85 -8.20
N GLY A 97 5.73 12.61 -8.07
CA GLY A 97 6.64 11.99 -9.05
C GLY A 97 8.11 12.38 -8.90
N ASN A 98 8.47 13.08 -7.84
CA ASN A 98 9.85 13.45 -7.55
C ASN A 98 10.46 12.48 -6.52
N PRO A 99 11.47 11.67 -6.91
CA PRO A 99 12.11 10.76 -5.97
C PRO A 99 12.97 11.51 -4.95
N THR A 100 13.04 10.98 -3.74
CA THR A 100 13.91 11.48 -2.67
C THR A 100 14.76 10.35 -2.11
N GLU A 101 15.92 10.70 -1.54
CA GLU A 101 16.80 9.70 -0.94
C GLU A 101 16.48 9.48 0.53
N THR A 102 16.56 8.24 0.96
CA THR A 102 16.51 7.84 2.37
C THR A 102 17.46 6.69 2.65
N ILE A 103 17.68 6.39 3.92
CA ILE A 103 18.52 5.29 4.36
C ILE A 103 17.65 4.16 4.89
N ILE A 104 17.77 2.98 4.27
CA ILE A 104 17.13 1.75 4.74
C ILE A 104 18.22 0.70 4.96
N CYS A 105 18.31 0.18 6.18
CA CYS A 105 19.33 -0.81 6.56
C CYS A 105 20.77 -0.37 6.21
N GLY A 106 21.08 0.91 6.44
CA GLY A 106 22.40 1.48 6.16
C GLY A 106 22.70 1.77 4.67
N LYS A 107 21.76 1.51 3.77
CA LYS A 107 21.92 1.76 2.33
C LYS A 107 21.11 2.98 1.91
N ASN A 108 21.71 3.86 1.10
CA ASN A 108 20.99 4.95 0.45
C ASN A 108 20.11 4.41 -0.67
N ILE A 109 18.81 4.68 -0.60
CA ILE A 109 17.82 4.25 -1.57
C ILE A 109 16.95 5.44 -1.96
N LYS A 110 16.68 5.59 -3.24
CA LYS A 110 15.69 6.55 -3.72
C LYS A 110 14.31 5.97 -3.51
N VAL A 111 13.40 6.76 -2.96
CA VAL A 111 12.00 6.41 -2.79
C VAL A 111 11.12 7.27 -3.69
N LEU A 112 10.15 6.65 -4.33
CA LEU A 112 9.20 7.31 -5.24
C LEU A 112 7.78 6.87 -4.89
N PRO A 113 7.11 7.59 -3.99
CA PRO A 113 5.69 7.36 -3.74
C PRO A 113 4.84 7.82 -4.92
N LEU A 114 3.97 6.94 -5.39
CA LEU A 114 3.02 7.20 -6.46
C LEU A 114 1.60 6.81 -6.03
N ALA A 115 0.61 7.29 -6.75
CA ALA A 115 -0.78 6.92 -6.50
C ALA A 115 -1.01 5.43 -6.80
N HIS A 116 -1.83 4.79 -5.97
CA HIS A 116 -2.24 3.41 -6.22
C HIS A 116 -3.14 3.33 -7.46
N PRO A 117 -3.12 2.24 -8.24
CA PRO A 117 -3.98 2.07 -9.42
C PRO A 117 -5.47 2.32 -9.19
N ARG A 118 -5.99 2.05 -7.99
CA ARG A 118 -7.38 2.40 -7.61
C ARG A 118 -7.64 3.90 -7.55
N GLN A 119 -6.63 4.71 -7.31
CA GLN A 119 -6.75 6.17 -7.21
C GLN A 119 -6.66 6.85 -8.57
N ILE A 120 -6.02 6.22 -9.55
CA ILE A 120 -5.71 6.81 -10.87
C ILE A 120 -6.55 6.25 -12.03
N GLY A 121 -7.55 5.46 -11.75
CA GLY A 121 -8.52 5.01 -12.73
C GLY A 121 -8.22 3.68 -13.42
N ALA A 122 -7.15 2.98 -13.07
CA ALA A 122 -6.88 1.64 -13.62
C ALA A 122 -7.96 0.61 -13.22
N LEU A 123 -8.53 0.78 -12.02
CA LEU A 123 -9.60 -0.04 -11.46
C LEU A 123 -10.82 0.81 -11.04
N GLY A 124 -11.03 1.95 -11.70
CA GLY A 124 -12.02 2.96 -11.32
C GLY A 124 -11.40 4.07 -10.48
N ALA A 125 -11.50 5.32 -10.94
CA ALA A 125 -10.91 6.47 -10.24
C ALA A 125 -11.66 6.78 -8.94
N HIS A 126 -10.96 6.72 -7.81
CA HIS A 126 -11.49 7.09 -6.49
C HIS A 126 -10.95 8.44 -5.99
N SER A 127 -10.02 9.06 -6.73
CA SER A 127 -9.44 10.36 -6.39
C SER A 127 -9.12 11.17 -7.65
N GLU A 128 -9.82 12.27 -7.82
CA GLU A 128 -9.55 13.20 -8.91
C GLU A 128 -8.16 13.84 -8.78
N ARG A 129 -7.77 14.23 -7.57
CA ARG A 129 -6.46 14.81 -7.27
C ARG A 129 -5.31 13.93 -7.80
N TRP A 130 -5.32 12.67 -7.42
CA TRP A 130 -4.25 11.74 -7.79
C TRP A 130 -4.31 11.35 -9.26
N ASN A 131 -5.50 11.23 -9.83
CA ASN A 131 -5.67 10.97 -11.25
C ASN A 131 -5.07 12.08 -12.13
N LEU A 132 -5.33 13.34 -11.78
CA LEU A 132 -4.77 14.49 -12.47
C LEU A 132 -3.25 14.58 -12.28
N ALA A 133 -2.77 14.48 -11.05
CA ALA A 133 -1.34 14.55 -10.75
C ALA A 133 -0.55 13.45 -11.49
N HIS A 134 -1.07 12.23 -11.51
CA HIS A 134 -0.43 11.11 -12.19
C HIS A 134 -0.40 11.30 -13.72
N LYS A 135 -1.49 11.77 -14.31
CA LYS A 135 -1.54 12.05 -15.76
C LYS A 135 -0.57 13.16 -16.19
N GLU A 136 -0.43 14.19 -15.36
CA GLU A 136 0.56 15.25 -15.62
C GLU A 136 1.98 14.69 -15.56
N TRP A 137 2.29 13.90 -14.54
CA TRP A 137 3.57 13.24 -14.39
C TRP A 137 3.89 12.30 -15.57
N GLU A 138 2.91 11.51 -16.04
CA GLU A 138 3.08 10.65 -17.22
C GLU A 138 3.44 11.46 -18.47
N LYS A 139 2.81 12.61 -18.68
CA LYS A 139 3.11 13.49 -19.81
C LYS A 139 4.52 14.07 -19.73
N GLU A 140 4.95 14.51 -18.55
CA GLU A 140 6.28 15.08 -18.33
C GLU A 140 7.40 14.06 -18.48
N THR A 141 7.17 12.82 -18.03
CA THR A 141 8.16 11.74 -18.08
C THR A 141 8.15 10.94 -19.38
N GLY A 142 7.16 11.11 -20.22
CA GLY A 142 7.01 10.34 -21.46
C GLY A 142 6.60 8.87 -21.26
N VAL A 143 6.07 8.57 -20.11
CA VAL A 143 5.65 7.20 -19.73
C VAL A 143 4.21 6.94 -20.17
#